data_57140435804824821bf4ab53c888ab98
#
_entry.id   57140435804824821bf4ab53c888ab98
#
_cell.length_a   1.000
_cell.length_b   1.000
_cell.length_c   1.000
_cell.angle_alpha   90.00
_cell.angle_beta   90.00
_cell.angle_gamma   90.00
#
_symmetry.space_group_name_H-M   'P 1'
#
loop_
_entity.id
_entity.type
_entity.pdbx_description
1 polymer ?
#
loop_
_entity_poly.entity_id
_entity_poly.type
_entity_poly.pdbx_seq_one_letter_code
_entity_poly.pdbx_strand_id
1 'polypeptide(L)'
;LSAVQNRTNQRLNVEQNLDDLIEVIHGSFEEITQADEVFDVVWSQDAILHSSNRKQVLSEAWRVLKPGGIMIFTDPMQTDDCPVDVLQSVYDRIHLDNLASFAFYRHTAMAHGFTECKHQDLTPNLEIHYSRILDEIKKNYSSACKQSSKDYIDQMIIGLRHWIDAAKAGYLAWGIITLQKPR
;
A
#
# COMPACT_ATOMS: atom_id res chain seq x y z
N LEU A 1 -1.97 -11.81 -6.25
CA LEU A 1 -1.05 -11.29 -7.29
C LEU A 1 -1.67 -11.44 -8.67
N SER A 2 -1.66 -10.37 -9.47
CA SER A 2 -2.34 -10.32 -10.75
C SER A 2 -1.38 -10.65 -11.91
N ALA A 3 -1.54 -11.84 -12.51
CA ALA A 3 -0.80 -12.21 -13.71
C ALA A 3 -1.09 -11.26 -14.90
N VAL A 4 -2.26 -10.62 -14.92
CA VAL A 4 -2.61 -9.60 -15.93
C VAL A 4 -1.75 -8.36 -15.72
N GLN A 5 -1.60 -7.91 -14.48
CA GLN A 5 -0.77 -6.74 -14.16
C GLN A 5 0.70 -6.98 -14.53
N ASN A 6 1.24 -8.15 -14.21
CA ASN A 6 2.61 -8.49 -14.55
C ASN A 6 2.85 -8.47 -16.06
N ARG A 7 1.94 -9.06 -16.85
CA ARG A 7 2.04 -8.98 -18.33
C ARG A 7 1.97 -7.54 -18.84
N THR A 8 1.11 -6.72 -18.25
CA THR A 8 1.03 -5.29 -18.62
C THR A 8 2.33 -4.57 -18.30
N ASN A 9 2.92 -4.80 -17.12
CA ASN A 9 4.20 -4.20 -16.74
C ASN A 9 5.33 -4.64 -17.65
N GLN A 10 5.44 -5.95 -17.96
CA GLN A 10 6.43 -6.47 -18.90
C GLN A 10 6.31 -5.80 -20.28
N ARG A 11 5.09 -5.70 -20.81
CA ARG A 11 4.85 -5.03 -22.11
C ARG A 11 5.27 -3.56 -22.08
N LEU A 12 4.89 -2.83 -21.01
CA LEU A 12 5.25 -1.42 -20.86
C LEU A 12 6.76 -1.21 -20.73
N ASN A 13 7.46 -2.11 -20.02
CA ASN A 13 8.92 -2.03 -19.93
C ASN A 13 9.58 -2.14 -21.30
N VAL A 14 9.16 -3.10 -22.13
CA VAL A 14 9.66 -3.23 -23.51
C VAL A 14 9.33 -2.00 -24.35
N GLU A 15 8.08 -1.51 -24.31
CA GLU A 15 7.67 -0.32 -25.07
C GLU A 15 8.47 0.94 -24.69
N GLN A 16 8.96 1.00 -23.46
CA GLN A 16 9.74 2.13 -22.93
C GLN A 16 11.25 1.90 -22.92
N ASN A 17 11.75 0.77 -23.46
CA ASN A 17 13.15 0.33 -23.42
C ASN A 17 13.71 0.26 -21.99
N LEU A 18 12.94 -0.27 -21.06
CA LEU A 18 13.29 -0.46 -19.65
C LEU A 18 13.46 -1.94 -19.27
N ASP A 19 13.29 -2.87 -20.19
CA ASP A 19 13.34 -4.32 -19.96
C ASP A 19 14.73 -4.82 -19.54
N ASP A 20 15.82 -4.12 -19.93
CA ASP A 20 17.17 -4.39 -19.41
C ASP A 20 17.42 -3.88 -17.99
N LEU A 21 16.54 -3.01 -17.47
CA LEU A 21 16.67 -2.34 -16.17
C LEU A 21 15.65 -2.83 -15.13
N ILE A 22 14.49 -3.32 -15.58
CA ILE A 22 13.36 -3.70 -14.74
C ILE A 22 12.94 -5.13 -15.02
N GLU A 23 13.18 -6.01 -14.07
CA GLU A 23 12.69 -7.37 -14.10
C GLU A 23 11.32 -7.46 -13.39
N VAL A 24 10.32 -8.06 -14.05
CA VAL A 24 9.00 -8.30 -13.46
C VAL A 24 8.90 -9.76 -13.01
N ILE A 25 8.91 -9.98 -11.70
CA ILE A 25 8.86 -11.29 -11.09
C ILE A 25 7.47 -11.55 -10.52
N HIS A 26 6.92 -12.74 -10.76
CA HIS A 26 5.69 -13.19 -10.13
C HIS A 26 6.01 -13.81 -8.78
N GLY A 27 5.55 -13.20 -7.69
CA GLY A 27 5.85 -13.68 -6.34
C GLY A 27 4.95 -13.03 -5.27
N SER A 28 5.18 -13.38 -4.04
CA SER A 28 4.56 -12.78 -2.86
C SER A 28 5.59 -11.94 -2.10
N PHE A 29 5.19 -10.79 -1.60
CA PHE A 29 6.03 -10.02 -0.69
C PHE A 29 6.09 -10.63 0.73
N GLU A 30 5.27 -11.65 1.01
CA GLU A 30 5.35 -12.47 2.24
C GLU A 30 6.36 -13.63 2.09
N GLU A 31 6.83 -13.90 0.85
CA GLU A 31 7.81 -14.94 0.52
C GLU A 31 8.58 -14.51 -0.72
N ILE A 32 9.64 -13.71 -0.52
CA ILE A 32 10.47 -13.17 -1.60
C ILE A 32 11.47 -14.24 -2.03
N THR A 33 11.51 -14.58 -3.31
CA THR A 33 12.34 -15.69 -3.85
C THR A 33 13.83 -15.37 -3.91
N GLN A 34 14.22 -14.11 -3.79
CA GLN A 34 15.61 -13.65 -3.80
C GLN A 34 16.34 -14.05 -2.51
N ALA A 35 17.66 -14.22 -2.63
CA ALA A 35 18.53 -14.54 -1.51
C ALA A 35 18.58 -13.42 -0.47
N ASP A 36 19.14 -13.72 0.70
CA ASP A 36 19.39 -12.76 1.75
C ASP A 36 20.38 -11.69 1.29
N GLU A 37 20.18 -10.46 1.75
CA GLU A 37 21.16 -9.37 1.63
C GLU A 37 21.56 -9.00 0.19
N VAL A 38 20.60 -9.01 -0.74
CA VAL A 38 20.87 -8.68 -2.16
C VAL A 38 20.44 -7.28 -2.57
N PHE A 39 19.55 -6.63 -1.84
CA PHE A 39 19.02 -5.33 -2.21
C PHE A 39 19.54 -4.19 -1.33
N ASP A 40 19.79 -3.05 -1.94
CA ASP A 40 20.12 -1.81 -1.23
C ASP A 40 18.87 -1.08 -0.77
N VAL A 41 17.76 -1.22 -1.52
CA VAL A 41 16.47 -0.59 -1.25
C VAL A 41 15.33 -1.57 -1.51
N VAL A 42 14.37 -1.60 -0.58
CA VAL A 42 13.03 -2.19 -0.79
C VAL A 42 12.04 -1.03 -0.79
N TRP A 43 11.21 -0.96 -1.83
CA TRP A 43 10.19 0.07 -1.95
C TRP A 43 8.81 -0.55 -2.18
N SER A 44 7.80 0.00 -1.47
CA SER A 44 6.40 -0.39 -1.65
C SER A 44 5.51 0.85 -1.62
N GLN A 45 4.45 0.86 -2.42
CA GLN A 45 3.49 1.95 -2.47
C GLN A 45 2.07 1.39 -2.34
N ASP A 46 1.42 1.71 -1.20
CA ASP A 46 0.03 1.40 -0.90
C ASP A 46 -0.35 -0.06 -1.22
N ALA A 47 0.53 -0.99 -0.86
CA ALA A 47 0.37 -2.40 -1.21
C ALA A 47 0.41 -3.34 0.02
N ILE A 48 1.12 -2.96 1.08
CA ILE A 48 1.30 -3.81 2.27
C ILE A 48 -0.02 -4.03 3.01
N LEU A 49 -0.95 -3.06 2.94
CA LEU A 49 -2.30 -3.20 3.51
C LEU A 49 -3.02 -4.48 3.04
N HIS A 50 -2.74 -4.95 1.83
CA HIS A 50 -3.34 -6.16 1.26
C HIS A 50 -2.70 -7.47 1.74
N SER A 51 -1.64 -7.41 2.56
CA SER A 51 -1.03 -8.58 3.14
C SER A 51 -1.90 -9.16 4.26
N SER A 52 -2.04 -10.48 4.26
CA SER A 52 -2.62 -11.21 5.39
C SER A 52 -1.66 -11.30 6.59
N ASN A 53 -0.36 -11.13 6.33
CA ASN A 53 0.69 -11.21 7.34
C ASN A 53 1.74 -10.09 7.16
N ARG A 54 1.36 -8.85 7.50
CA ARG A 54 2.24 -7.67 7.39
C ARG A 54 3.55 -7.79 8.17
N LYS A 55 3.56 -8.57 9.27
CA LYS A 55 4.80 -8.86 10.00
C LYS A 55 5.77 -9.63 9.14
N GLN A 56 5.28 -10.62 8.39
CA GLN A 56 6.11 -11.41 7.48
C GLN A 56 6.66 -10.56 6.33
N VAL A 57 5.89 -9.58 5.82
CA VAL A 57 6.39 -8.64 4.79
C VAL A 57 7.60 -7.85 5.30
N LEU A 58 7.55 -7.34 6.54
CA LEU A 58 8.68 -6.64 7.13
C LEU A 58 9.87 -7.56 7.39
N SER A 59 9.61 -8.81 7.80
CA SER A 59 10.65 -9.85 7.97
C SER A 59 11.37 -10.15 6.66
N GLU A 60 10.62 -10.35 5.57
CA GLU A 60 11.19 -10.61 4.25
C GLU A 60 11.95 -9.39 3.71
N ALA A 61 11.41 -8.18 3.88
CA ALA A 61 12.11 -6.96 3.51
C ALA A 61 13.44 -6.83 4.28
N TRP A 62 13.44 -7.11 5.57
CA TRP A 62 14.66 -7.12 6.38
C TRP A 62 15.67 -8.16 5.89
N ARG A 63 15.20 -9.37 5.58
CA ARG A 63 16.05 -10.49 5.12
C ARG A 63 16.76 -10.16 3.81
N VAL A 64 16.04 -9.66 2.83
CA VAL A 64 16.60 -9.38 1.49
C VAL A 64 17.41 -8.09 1.41
N LEU A 65 17.27 -7.18 2.37
CA LEU A 65 18.08 -5.95 2.44
C LEU A 65 19.51 -6.27 2.89
N LYS A 66 20.47 -5.67 2.22
CA LYS A 66 21.87 -5.63 2.67
C LYS A 66 22.01 -4.94 4.01
N PRO A 67 23.06 -5.21 4.79
CA PRO A 67 23.45 -4.36 5.92
C PRO A 67 23.56 -2.88 5.49
N GLY A 68 22.91 -1.98 6.22
CA GLY A 68 22.79 -0.56 5.87
C GLY A 68 21.73 -0.21 4.84
N GLY A 69 21.04 -1.22 4.25
CA GLY A 69 19.96 -1.01 3.30
C GLY A 69 18.70 -0.43 3.95
N ILE A 70 17.82 0.10 3.14
CA ILE A 70 16.61 0.79 3.59
C ILE A 70 15.34 0.21 2.96
N MET A 71 14.25 0.18 3.74
CA MET A 71 12.90 0.00 3.23
C MET A 71 12.16 1.32 3.31
N ILE A 72 11.53 1.72 2.20
CA ILE A 72 10.68 2.92 2.12
C ILE A 72 9.31 2.48 1.60
N PHE A 73 8.24 2.87 2.29
CA PHE A 73 6.91 2.55 1.82
C PHE A 73 5.86 3.57 2.24
N THR A 74 4.77 3.63 1.48
CA THR A 74 3.52 4.26 1.86
C THR A 74 2.47 3.18 2.08
N ASP A 75 1.51 3.46 2.97
CA ASP A 75 0.37 2.57 3.18
C ASP A 75 -0.80 3.36 3.80
N PRO A 76 -2.04 3.18 3.32
CA PRO A 76 -3.20 3.62 4.05
C PRO A 76 -3.34 2.84 5.36
N MET A 77 -3.48 3.58 6.45
CA MET A 77 -3.48 3.04 7.81
C MET A 77 -4.71 3.53 8.58
N GLN A 78 -5.01 2.88 9.69
CA GLN A 78 -5.82 3.45 10.74
C GLN A 78 -4.96 4.27 11.72
N THR A 79 -5.55 5.20 12.46
CA THR A 79 -4.86 5.88 13.56
C THR A 79 -4.60 4.91 14.71
N ASP A 80 -3.59 5.20 15.54
CA ASP A 80 -3.21 4.31 16.66
C ASP A 80 -4.31 4.18 17.71
N ASP A 81 -5.17 5.18 17.83
CA ASP A 81 -6.30 5.29 18.73
C ASP A 81 -7.67 5.06 18.06
N CYS A 82 -7.67 4.53 16.84
CA CYS A 82 -8.89 4.26 16.09
C CYS A 82 -9.83 3.33 16.89
N PRO A 83 -11.09 3.75 17.16
CA PRO A 83 -12.04 2.89 17.85
C PRO A 83 -12.33 1.61 17.06
N VAL A 84 -12.69 0.56 17.76
CA VAL A 84 -13.09 -0.72 17.16
C VAL A 84 -14.36 -0.53 16.32
N ASP A 85 -14.46 -1.24 15.20
CA ASP A 85 -15.60 -1.33 14.28
C ASP A 85 -15.98 -0.06 13.50
N VAL A 86 -15.36 1.11 13.75
CA VAL A 86 -15.70 2.35 13.02
C VAL A 86 -15.27 2.33 11.54
N LEU A 87 -14.32 1.48 11.18
CA LEU A 87 -13.80 1.35 9.82
C LEU A 87 -14.35 0.15 9.04
N GLN A 88 -15.38 -0.54 9.55
CA GLN A 88 -15.90 -1.75 8.90
C GLN A 88 -16.29 -1.51 7.44
N SER A 89 -16.96 -0.41 7.13
CA SER A 89 -17.33 -0.04 5.76
C SER A 89 -16.15 0.24 4.83
N VAL A 90 -15.00 0.64 5.40
CA VAL A 90 -13.73 0.80 4.68
C VAL A 90 -13.12 -0.58 4.40
N TYR A 91 -13.08 -1.46 5.38
CA TYR A 91 -12.53 -2.82 5.26
C TYR A 91 -13.32 -3.65 4.26
N ASP A 92 -14.66 -3.65 4.33
CA ASP A 92 -15.53 -4.40 3.44
C ASP A 92 -15.29 -4.04 1.96
N ARG A 93 -15.01 -2.76 1.69
CA ARG A 93 -14.77 -2.28 0.32
C ARG A 93 -13.52 -2.85 -0.33
N ILE A 94 -12.49 -3.09 0.44
CA ILE A 94 -11.19 -3.57 -0.03
C ILE A 94 -10.89 -5.00 0.42
N HIS A 95 -11.90 -5.68 1.00
CA HIS A 95 -11.84 -7.07 1.46
C HIS A 95 -10.68 -7.31 2.44
N LEU A 96 -10.53 -6.42 3.42
CA LEU A 96 -9.56 -6.54 4.51
C LEU A 96 -10.26 -6.74 5.85
N ASP A 97 -9.57 -7.39 6.78
CA ASP A 97 -10.03 -7.54 8.16
C ASP A 97 -9.71 -6.31 9.02
N ASN A 98 -8.62 -5.60 8.67
CA ASN A 98 -8.13 -4.43 9.40
C ASN A 98 -7.10 -3.65 8.58
N LEU A 99 -6.76 -2.45 9.05
CA LEU A 99 -5.58 -1.69 8.62
C LEU A 99 -4.50 -1.71 9.71
N ALA A 100 -3.24 -1.60 9.32
CA ALA A 100 -2.15 -1.34 10.24
C ALA A 100 -2.20 0.11 10.75
N SER A 101 -1.35 0.45 11.72
CA SER A 101 -1.11 1.82 12.18
C SER A 101 0.40 2.14 12.17
N PHE A 102 0.76 3.41 12.37
CA PHE A 102 2.17 3.79 12.50
C PHE A 102 2.85 3.06 13.66
N ALA A 103 2.18 2.93 14.80
CA ALA A 103 2.70 2.19 15.96
C ALA A 103 2.92 0.70 15.62
N PHE A 104 1.97 0.07 14.91
CA PHE A 104 2.13 -1.31 14.48
C PHE A 104 3.39 -1.50 13.62
N TYR A 105 3.57 -0.66 12.59
CA TYR A 105 4.73 -0.76 11.70
C TYR A 105 6.03 -0.50 12.44
N ARG A 106 6.08 0.53 13.29
CA ARG A 106 7.25 0.86 14.09
C ARG A 106 7.63 -0.27 15.04
N HIS A 107 6.69 -0.79 15.83
CA HIS A 107 6.95 -1.88 16.76
C HIS A 107 7.41 -3.14 16.03
N THR A 108 6.76 -3.49 14.92
CA THR A 108 7.11 -4.66 14.13
C THR A 108 8.51 -4.51 13.52
N ALA A 109 8.83 -3.36 12.95
CA ALA A 109 10.15 -3.09 12.37
C ALA A 109 11.27 -3.23 13.42
N MET A 110 11.09 -2.62 14.60
CA MET A 110 12.07 -2.71 15.68
C MET A 110 12.22 -4.15 16.18
N ALA A 111 11.14 -4.92 16.27
CA ALA A 111 11.20 -6.34 16.67
C ALA A 111 11.94 -7.22 15.63
N HIS A 112 11.96 -6.83 14.36
CA HIS A 112 12.72 -7.51 13.30
C HIS A 112 14.16 -7.00 13.15
N GLY A 113 14.60 -6.02 13.97
CA GLY A 113 15.98 -5.56 13.99
C GLY A 113 16.27 -4.33 13.13
N PHE A 114 15.27 -3.64 12.59
CA PHE A 114 15.48 -2.31 12.03
C PHE A 114 15.90 -1.33 13.13
N THR A 115 16.93 -0.53 12.89
CA THR A 115 17.49 0.39 13.90
C THR A 115 16.93 1.79 13.81
N GLU A 116 16.36 2.16 12.68
CA GLU A 116 15.76 3.46 12.47
C GLU A 116 14.37 3.29 11.87
N CYS A 117 13.41 4.03 12.40
CA CYS A 117 12.08 4.14 11.86
C CYS A 117 11.68 5.62 11.86
N LYS A 118 11.65 6.20 10.68
CA LYS A 118 11.15 7.56 10.46
C LYS A 118 9.81 7.49 9.76
N HIS A 119 8.90 8.40 10.09
CA HIS A 119 7.69 8.58 9.32
C HIS A 119 7.49 10.06 8.98
N GLN A 120 6.95 10.28 7.80
CA GLN A 120 6.42 11.58 7.37
C GLN A 120 4.91 11.43 7.28
N ASP A 121 4.21 12.12 8.16
CA ASP A 121 2.74 12.13 8.16
C ASP A 121 2.22 12.95 6.95
N LEU A 122 1.45 12.31 6.10
CA LEU A 122 0.78 12.88 4.94
C LEU A 122 -0.74 12.68 5.00
N THR A 123 -1.27 12.33 6.17
CA THR A 123 -2.70 12.09 6.42
C THR A 123 -3.62 13.17 5.83
N PRO A 124 -3.32 14.49 5.91
CA PRO A 124 -4.17 15.52 5.30
C PRO A 124 -4.37 15.36 3.79
N ASN A 125 -3.44 14.68 3.09
CA ASN A 125 -3.57 14.45 1.66
C ASN A 125 -4.53 13.31 1.31
N LEU A 126 -4.85 12.43 2.26
CA LEU A 126 -5.70 11.26 2.04
C LEU A 126 -7.13 11.68 1.67
N GLU A 127 -7.73 12.58 2.45
CA GLU A 127 -9.05 13.15 2.15
C GLU A 127 -9.08 13.84 0.80
N ILE A 128 -8.07 14.66 0.52
CA ILE A 128 -7.95 15.40 -0.75
C ILE A 128 -7.87 14.43 -1.92
N HIS A 129 -7.06 13.37 -1.80
CA HIS A 129 -6.87 12.36 -2.82
C HIS A 129 -8.19 11.64 -3.15
N TYR A 130 -8.85 11.07 -2.16
CA TYR A 130 -10.11 10.34 -2.38
C TYR A 130 -11.25 11.25 -2.84
N SER A 131 -11.31 12.50 -2.37
CA SER A 131 -12.29 13.49 -2.84
C SER A 131 -12.09 13.79 -4.33
N ARG A 132 -10.85 13.99 -4.77
CA ARG A 132 -10.53 14.22 -6.20
C ARG A 132 -10.89 13.02 -7.07
N ILE A 133 -10.60 11.80 -6.63
CA ILE A 133 -11.00 10.59 -7.36
C ILE A 133 -12.52 10.51 -7.47
N LEU A 134 -13.25 10.78 -6.38
CA LEU A 134 -14.71 10.78 -6.38
C LEU A 134 -15.29 11.79 -7.36
N ASP A 135 -14.74 13.00 -7.38
CA ASP A 135 -15.20 14.07 -8.29
C ASP A 135 -14.89 13.70 -9.74
N GLU A 136 -13.72 13.14 -10.03
CA GLU A 136 -13.33 12.72 -11.38
C GLU A 136 -14.20 11.57 -11.90
N ILE A 137 -14.53 10.59 -11.04
CA ILE A 137 -15.46 9.50 -11.41
C ILE A 137 -16.86 10.07 -11.68
N LYS A 138 -17.38 10.97 -10.86
CA LYS A 138 -18.68 11.59 -11.08
C LYS A 138 -18.74 12.38 -12.37
N LYS A 139 -17.69 13.17 -12.65
CA LYS A 139 -17.56 13.96 -13.88
C LYS A 139 -17.54 13.09 -15.12
N ASN A 140 -16.88 11.95 -15.07
CA ASN A 140 -16.71 11.02 -16.19
C ASN A 140 -17.58 9.76 -16.06
N TYR A 141 -18.65 9.79 -15.27
CA TYR A 141 -19.45 8.62 -14.90
C TYR A 141 -19.88 7.75 -16.09
N SER A 142 -20.44 8.37 -17.13
CA SER A 142 -20.89 7.65 -18.33
C SER A 142 -19.76 6.96 -19.08
N SER A 143 -18.56 7.55 -19.10
CA SER A 143 -17.37 6.94 -19.72
C SER A 143 -16.83 5.80 -18.87
N ALA A 144 -16.78 5.98 -17.54
CA ALA A 144 -16.36 4.96 -16.59
C ALA A 144 -17.26 3.71 -16.67
N CYS A 145 -18.59 3.89 -16.74
CA CYS A 145 -19.55 2.79 -16.91
C CYS A 145 -19.42 2.04 -18.25
N LYS A 146 -18.83 2.65 -19.28
CA LYS A 146 -18.52 1.95 -20.55
C LYS A 146 -17.26 1.11 -20.49
N GLN A 147 -16.31 1.50 -19.63
CA GLN A 147 -15.04 0.79 -19.43
C GLN A 147 -15.14 -0.31 -18.37
N SER A 148 -16.12 -0.18 -17.48
CA SER A 148 -16.43 -1.14 -16.42
C SER A 148 -17.95 -1.31 -16.29
N SER A 149 -18.43 -2.13 -15.36
CA SER A 149 -19.88 -2.22 -15.11
C SER A 149 -20.40 -1.03 -14.32
N LYS A 150 -21.68 -0.67 -14.55
CA LYS A 150 -22.36 0.37 -13.77
C LYS A 150 -22.33 0.05 -12.27
N ASP A 151 -22.64 -1.19 -11.91
CA ASP A 151 -22.69 -1.62 -10.51
C ASP A 151 -21.31 -1.47 -9.83
N TYR A 152 -20.22 -1.79 -10.54
CA TYR A 152 -18.87 -1.59 -10.02
C TYR A 152 -18.57 -0.11 -9.77
N ILE A 153 -18.92 0.76 -10.69
CA ILE A 153 -18.71 2.22 -10.54
C ILE A 153 -19.55 2.78 -9.39
N ASP A 154 -20.82 2.35 -9.26
CA ASP A 154 -21.68 2.78 -8.15
C ASP A 154 -21.10 2.33 -6.79
N GLN A 155 -20.64 1.08 -6.68
CA GLN A 155 -19.98 0.58 -5.47
C GLN A 155 -18.66 1.32 -5.17
N MET A 156 -17.89 1.66 -6.21
CA MET A 156 -16.68 2.48 -6.06
C MET A 156 -17.01 3.86 -5.47
N ILE A 157 -18.04 4.53 -5.96
CA ILE A 157 -18.49 5.82 -5.44
C ILE A 157 -18.89 5.74 -3.96
N ILE A 158 -19.59 4.68 -3.57
CA ILE A 158 -19.97 4.44 -2.17
C ILE A 158 -18.71 4.24 -1.31
N GLY A 159 -17.81 3.35 -1.75
CA GLY A 159 -16.56 3.07 -1.03
C GLY A 159 -15.68 4.31 -0.86
N LEU A 160 -15.54 5.13 -1.91
CA LEU A 160 -14.78 6.39 -1.81
C LEU A 160 -15.35 7.35 -0.76
N ARG A 161 -16.68 7.41 -0.61
CA ARG A 161 -17.32 8.21 0.46
C ARG A 161 -16.95 7.70 1.84
N HIS A 162 -16.96 6.37 2.05
CA HIS A 162 -16.54 5.77 3.32
C HIS A 162 -15.10 6.16 3.69
N TRP A 163 -14.18 6.11 2.72
CA TRP A 163 -12.81 6.56 2.93
C TRP A 163 -12.70 8.05 3.26
N ILE A 164 -13.43 8.90 2.56
CA ILE A 164 -13.47 10.36 2.81
C ILE A 164 -14.03 10.65 4.20
N ASP A 165 -15.14 10.02 4.56
CA ASP A 165 -15.81 10.25 5.85
C ASP A 165 -14.94 9.76 7.01
N ALA A 166 -14.30 8.60 6.87
CA ALA A 166 -13.36 8.07 7.86
C ALA A 166 -12.10 8.95 8.01
N ALA A 167 -11.58 9.50 6.89
CA ALA A 167 -10.45 10.44 6.93
C ALA A 167 -10.84 11.75 7.64
N LYS A 168 -12.02 12.31 7.35
CA LYS A 168 -12.56 13.51 8.01
C LYS A 168 -12.81 13.29 9.51
N ALA A 169 -13.21 12.08 9.88
CA ALA A 169 -13.43 11.72 11.28
C ALA A 169 -12.11 11.50 12.05
N GLY A 170 -10.95 11.50 11.37
CA GLY A 170 -9.65 11.31 11.98
C GLY A 170 -9.33 9.86 12.32
N TYR A 171 -9.98 8.90 11.68
CA TYR A 171 -9.74 7.46 11.92
C TYR A 171 -8.69 6.84 11.00
N LEU A 172 -8.36 7.52 9.90
CA LEU A 172 -7.36 7.08 8.94
C LEU A 172 -6.06 7.86 9.09
N ALA A 173 -4.97 7.21 8.73
CA ALA A 173 -3.64 7.79 8.62
C ALA A 173 -2.98 7.37 7.30
N TRP A 174 -2.07 8.18 6.79
CA TRP A 174 -1.26 7.88 5.61
C TRP A 174 0.05 8.65 5.66
N GLY A 175 1.10 8.05 5.13
CA GLY A 175 2.38 8.71 5.10
C GLY A 175 3.49 7.84 4.54
N ILE A 176 4.71 8.36 4.60
CA ILE A 176 5.92 7.65 4.19
C ILE A 176 6.61 7.10 5.44
N ILE A 177 6.89 5.80 5.43
CA ILE A 177 7.68 5.14 6.47
C ILE A 177 9.01 4.73 5.88
N THR A 178 10.11 5.07 6.58
CA THR A 178 11.47 4.68 6.22
C THR A 178 12.07 3.86 7.37
N LEU A 179 12.51 2.66 7.05
CA LEU A 179 13.16 1.72 7.97
C LEU A 179 14.59 1.47 7.51
N GLN A 180 15.54 1.33 8.44
CA GLN A 180 16.93 1.05 8.11
C GLN A 180 17.41 -0.24 8.78
N LYS A 181 17.97 -1.15 7.97
CA LYS A 181 18.72 -2.31 8.46
C LYS A 181 20.07 -1.83 9.00
N PRO A 182 20.52 -2.29 10.18
CA PRO A 182 21.84 -1.93 10.70
C PRO A 182 22.97 -2.37 9.75
N ARG A 183 24.13 -1.69 9.90
CA ARG A 183 25.36 -2.09 9.20
C ARG A 183 26.04 -3.25 9.85
#